data_c3ba1bd385fd3cc8ac33945183ce7a1a
#
_entry.id   c3ba1bd385fd3cc8ac33945183ce7a1a
#
_cell.length_a   1.000
_cell.length_b   1.000
_cell.length_c   1.000
_cell.angle_alpha   90.00
_cell.angle_beta   90.00
_cell.angle_gamma   90.00
#
_symmetry.space_group_name_H-M   'P 1'
#
loop_
_entity.id
_entity.type
_entity.pdbx_description
1 polymer ?
#
loop_
_entity_poly.entity_id
_entity_poly.type
_entity_poly.pdbx_seq_one_letter_code
_entity_poly.pdbx_strand_id
1 'polypeptide(L)'
;MIVKVKEPIPDEYPFLRDDLTLFTYLHLAGDPENAKKLIDTGVTGIAYETVTASDGSMPLLAPMSTIAGQLAIIVGSYHLLKHNKGKGVMIGKLDNIEPRVVTVIGAGVAGTQSISKALDNNAFVKVLDTKKSKLQKLESEFGSNNIEYILSTSDSVQSAINESDMVIGSVYVVGKEAPKVVFKDMLKSMS
;
A
#
# COMPACT_ATOMS: atom_id res chain seq x y z
N MET A 1 -28.54 13.55 1.95
CA MET A 1 -27.19 12.99 1.79
C MET A 1 -26.54 12.82 3.15
N ILE A 2 -25.90 11.67 3.39
CA ILE A 2 -25.04 11.40 4.55
C ILE A 2 -23.57 11.43 4.10
N VAL A 3 -22.74 12.16 4.85
CA VAL A 3 -21.29 12.21 4.66
C VAL A 3 -20.64 11.61 5.90
N LYS A 4 -19.81 10.60 5.74
CA LYS A 4 -19.09 9.95 6.85
C LYS A 4 -17.71 9.47 6.36
N VAL A 5 -16.88 8.93 7.24
CA VAL A 5 -15.53 8.50 6.87
C VAL A 5 -15.50 7.01 6.51
N LYS A 6 -16.04 6.15 7.39
CA LYS A 6 -16.00 4.70 7.23
C LYS A 6 -17.27 4.15 6.57
N GLU A 7 -17.15 2.95 5.99
CA GLU A 7 -18.28 2.16 5.49
C GLU A 7 -19.38 1.99 6.56
N PRO A 8 -20.64 1.76 6.16
CA PRO A 8 -21.71 1.47 7.11
C PRO A 8 -21.43 0.21 7.93
N ILE A 9 -21.72 0.29 9.21
CA ILE A 9 -21.70 -0.84 10.13
C ILE A 9 -23.09 -1.51 10.19
N PRO A 10 -23.24 -2.75 10.69
CA PRO A 10 -24.52 -3.47 10.71
C PRO A 10 -25.69 -2.68 11.27
N ASP A 11 -25.50 -1.92 12.35
CA ASP A 11 -26.54 -1.13 13.00
C ASP A 11 -27.01 0.09 12.19
N GLU A 12 -26.24 0.50 11.17
CA GLU A 12 -26.58 1.63 10.29
C GLU A 12 -27.40 1.21 9.05
N TYR A 13 -27.35 -0.06 8.64
CA TYR A 13 -28.07 -0.54 7.46
C TYR A 13 -29.58 -0.29 7.49
N PRO A 14 -30.29 -0.42 8.64
CA PRO A 14 -31.73 -0.14 8.71
C PRO A 14 -32.11 1.31 8.37
N PHE A 15 -31.15 2.24 8.40
CA PHE A 15 -31.38 3.65 8.08
C PHE A 15 -31.07 3.99 6.62
N LEU A 16 -30.46 3.07 5.87
CA LEU A 16 -30.17 3.25 4.46
C LEU A 16 -31.44 2.97 3.64
N ARG A 17 -31.71 3.82 2.66
CA ARG A 17 -32.89 3.76 1.80
C ARG A 17 -32.60 4.33 0.41
N ASP A 18 -33.46 4.08 -0.53
CA ASP A 18 -33.30 4.40 -1.96
C ASP A 18 -33.28 5.89 -2.29
N ASP A 19 -33.90 6.73 -1.44
CA ASP A 19 -33.88 8.19 -1.58
C ASP A 19 -32.64 8.86 -0.96
N LEU A 20 -31.71 8.05 -0.38
CA LEU A 20 -30.54 8.54 0.31
C LEU A 20 -29.30 8.49 -0.57
N THR A 21 -28.46 9.52 -0.49
CA THR A 21 -27.07 9.48 -1.00
C THR A 21 -26.12 9.31 0.17
N LEU A 22 -25.24 8.32 0.07
CA LEU A 22 -24.17 8.04 1.03
C LEU A 22 -22.81 8.35 0.39
N PHE A 23 -22.06 9.29 0.99
CA PHE A 23 -20.73 9.69 0.54
C PHE A 23 -19.68 9.36 1.61
N THR A 24 -18.86 8.32 1.37
CA THR A 24 -17.92 7.74 2.34
C THR A 24 -16.93 6.82 1.66
N TYR A 25 -15.91 6.27 2.38
CA TYR A 25 -15.19 5.09 1.93
C TYR A 25 -16.14 3.89 1.98
N LEU A 26 -16.18 3.09 0.93
CA LEU A 26 -17.07 1.93 0.81
C LEU A 26 -16.34 0.58 0.73
N HIS A 27 -15.10 0.56 0.23
CA HIS A 27 -14.24 -0.63 0.11
C HIS A 27 -14.89 -1.84 -0.58
N LEU A 28 -15.83 -1.61 -1.51
CA LEU A 28 -16.69 -2.66 -2.10
C LEU A 28 -15.92 -3.77 -2.81
N ALA A 29 -14.79 -3.47 -3.43
CA ALA A 29 -13.97 -4.47 -4.13
C ALA A 29 -13.34 -5.52 -3.18
N GLY A 30 -13.11 -5.13 -1.92
CA GLY A 30 -12.53 -6.00 -0.89
C GLY A 30 -13.57 -6.74 -0.04
N ASP A 31 -14.84 -6.34 -0.11
CA ASP A 31 -15.94 -6.91 0.69
C ASP A 31 -17.22 -7.10 -0.15
N PRO A 32 -17.32 -8.19 -0.92
CA PRO A 32 -18.49 -8.47 -1.74
C PRO A 32 -19.79 -8.67 -0.95
N GLU A 33 -19.70 -9.13 0.30
CA GLU A 33 -20.87 -9.33 1.16
C GLU A 33 -21.46 -7.96 1.57
N ASN A 34 -20.58 -7.02 1.97
CA ASN A 34 -20.98 -5.65 2.27
C ASN A 34 -21.51 -4.92 1.04
N ALA A 35 -20.89 -5.14 -0.12
CA ALA A 35 -21.35 -4.61 -1.40
C ALA A 35 -22.80 -5.04 -1.71
N LYS A 36 -23.11 -6.34 -1.52
CA LYS A 36 -24.45 -6.87 -1.72
C LYS A 36 -25.46 -6.25 -0.75
N LYS A 37 -25.14 -6.17 0.54
CA LYS A 37 -26.00 -5.52 1.54
C LYS A 37 -26.32 -4.07 1.18
N LEU A 38 -25.32 -3.31 0.71
CA LEU A 38 -25.51 -1.94 0.24
C LEU A 38 -26.46 -1.86 -0.97
N ILE A 39 -26.28 -2.73 -1.95
CA ILE A 39 -27.16 -2.81 -3.13
C ILE A 39 -28.60 -3.09 -2.70
N ASP A 40 -28.81 -4.00 -1.76
CA ASP A 40 -30.13 -4.41 -1.29
C ASP A 40 -30.90 -3.27 -0.59
N THR A 41 -30.19 -2.22 -0.08
CA THR A 41 -30.84 -1.03 0.52
C THR A 41 -31.33 -0.02 -0.54
N GLY A 42 -30.87 -0.10 -1.78
CA GLY A 42 -31.16 0.85 -2.85
C GLY A 42 -30.47 2.22 -2.70
N VAL A 43 -29.63 2.41 -1.66
CA VAL A 43 -28.92 3.69 -1.42
C VAL A 43 -28.01 4.06 -2.60
N THR A 44 -27.93 5.35 -2.94
CA THR A 44 -26.95 5.87 -3.89
C THR A 44 -25.60 6.04 -3.18
N GLY A 45 -24.66 5.12 -3.42
CA GLY A 45 -23.32 5.16 -2.82
C GLY A 45 -22.31 5.90 -3.71
N ILE A 46 -21.59 6.87 -3.13
CA ILE A 46 -20.45 7.53 -3.75
C ILE A 46 -19.21 7.22 -2.90
N ALA A 47 -18.28 6.42 -3.46
CA ALA A 47 -17.09 5.98 -2.75
C ALA A 47 -15.96 7.02 -2.85
N TYR A 48 -15.40 7.45 -1.72
CA TYR A 48 -14.27 8.38 -1.68
C TYR A 48 -13.07 7.87 -2.48
N GLU A 49 -12.79 6.57 -2.37
CA GLU A 49 -11.64 5.93 -3.01
C GLU A 49 -11.71 5.85 -4.53
N THR A 50 -12.87 6.19 -5.13
CA THR A 50 -13.05 6.21 -6.58
C THR A 50 -13.28 7.61 -7.15
N VAL A 51 -13.36 8.64 -6.30
CA VAL A 51 -13.43 10.03 -6.77
C VAL A 51 -12.12 10.41 -7.44
N THR A 52 -12.20 10.73 -8.73
CA THR A 52 -11.05 11.00 -9.58
C THR A 52 -11.10 12.44 -10.10
N ALA A 53 -10.00 13.17 -9.97
CA ALA A 53 -9.82 14.49 -10.56
C ALA A 53 -9.53 14.41 -12.07
N SER A 54 -9.55 15.54 -12.76
CA SER A 54 -9.33 15.62 -14.22
C SER A 54 -7.95 15.11 -14.67
N ASP A 55 -6.94 15.15 -13.80
CA ASP A 55 -5.60 14.64 -14.03
C ASP A 55 -5.44 13.14 -13.74
N GLY A 56 -6.53 12.45 -13.35
CA GLY A 56 -6.54 11.05 -12.97
C GLY A 56 -6.10 10.77 -11.55
N SER A 57 -5.79 11.79 -10.75
CA SER A 57 -5.48 11.62 -9.32
C SER A 57 -6.74 11.29 -8.50
N MET A 58 -6.56 10.72 -7.32
CA MET A 58 -7.63 10.37 -6.39
C MET A 58 -7.44 11.16 -5.08
N PRO A 59 -7.89 12.44 -5.05
CA PRO A 59 -7.57 13.38 -3.98
C PRO A 59 -8.13 12.95 -2.62
N LEU A 60 -9.25 12.21 -2.59
CA LEU A 60 -9.82 11.74 -1.33
C LEU A 60 -9.19 10.43 -0.82
N LEU A 61 -8.53 9.66 -1.69
CA LEU A 61 -7.78 8.46 -1.31
C LEU A 61 -6.32 8.79 -0.91
N ALA A 62 -5.70 9.80 -1.53
CA ALA A 62 -4.30 10.12 -1.35
C ALA A 62 -3.88 10.32 0.13
N PRO A 63 -4.62 11.03 1.00
CA PRO A 63 -4.25 11.18 2.41
C PRO A 63 -4.17 9.85 3.16
N MET A 64 -5.10 8.93 2.90
CA MET A 64 -5.10 7.59 3.51
C MET A 64 -3.91 6.76 3.04
N SER A 65 -3.62 6.80 1.73
CA SER A 65 -2.45 6.14 1.16
C SER A 65 -1.13 6.68 1.70
N THR A 66 -1.04 7.99 1.93
CA THR A 66 0.12 8.65 2.57
C THR A 66 0.37 8.08 3.97
N ILE A 67 -0.66 8.03 4.80
CA ILE A 67 -0.57 7.49 6.16
C ILE A 67 -0.22 5.99 6.12
N ALA A 68 -0.90 5.21 5.27
CA ALA A 68 -0.68 3.78 5.17
C ALA A 68 0.77 3.46 4.76
N GLY A 69 1.35 4.21 3.81
CA GLY A 69 2.73 4.01 3.38
C GLY A 69 3.75 4.25 4.50
N GLN A 70 3.57 5.29 5.30
CA GLN A 70 4.45 5.56 6.43
C GLN A 70 4.28 4.53 7.55
N LEU A 71 3.03 4.16 7.87
CA LEU A 71 2.72 3.14 8.88
C LEU A 71 3.27 1.77 8.50
N ALA A 72 3.31 1.41 7.21
CA ALA A 72 3.86 0.14 6.75
C ALA A 72 5.30 -0.07 7.22
N ILE A 73 6.14 0.96 7.17
CA ILE A 73 7.53 0.89 7.65
C ILE A 73 7.60 0.81 9.18
N ILE A 74 6.78 1.57 9.88
CA ILE A 74 6.74 1.56 11.36
C ILE A 74 6.32 0.18 11.87
N VAL A 75 5.21 -0.34 11.34
CA VAL A 75 4.67 -1.65 11.72
C VAL A 75 5.62 -2.78 11.30
N GLY A 76 6.17 -2.73 10.08
CA GLY A 76 7.16 -3.70 9.62
C GLY A 76 8.40 -3.71 10.51
N SER A 77 8.94 -2.54 10.87
CA SER A 77 10.08 -2.43 11.79
C SER A 77 9.76 -3.01 13.18
N TYR A 78 8.55 -2.76 13.70
CA TYR A 78 8.08 -3.36 14.95
C TYR A 78 8.08 -4.89 14.89
N HIS A 79 7.59 -5.48 13.80
CA HIS A 79 7.56 -6.93 13.62
C HIS A 79 8.93 -7.57 13.35
N LEU A 80 9.93 -6.80 12.93
CA LEU A 80 11.32 -7.30 12.82
C LEU A 80 11.99 -7.50 14.18
N LEU A 81 11.47 -6.90 15.25
CA LEU A 81 12.05 -6.99 16.59
C LEU A 81 11.91 -8.40 17.19
N LYS A 82 12.92 -8.85 17.93
CA LYS A 82 13.00 -10.21 18.49
C LYS A 82 11.83 -10.56 19.42
N HIS A 83 11.38 -9.61 20.24
CA HIS A 83 10.25 -9.85 21.16
C HIS A 83 8.91 -10.04 20.43
N ASN A 84 8.81 -9.62 19.17
CA ASN A 84 7.67 -9.88 18.30
C ASN A 84 7.87 -11.11 17.39
N LYS A 85 8.79 -12.00 17.74
CA LYS A 85 9.17 -13.18 16.95
C LYS A 85 9.79 -12.85 15.59
N GLY A 86 10.23 -11.61 15.40
CA GLY A 86 10.96 -11.18 14.21
C GLY A 86 12.42 -11.61 14.21
N LYS A 87 13.13 -11.27 13.15
CA LYS A 87 14.56 -11.60 12.93
C LYS A 87 15.49 -10.98 14.00
N GLY A 88 15.06 -9.93 14.69
CA GLY A 88 15.86 -9.22 15.70
C GLY A 88 16.81 -8.20 15.07
N VAL A 89 16.38 -7.52 14.04
CA VAL A 89 17.16 -6.51 13.30
C VAL A 89 16.43 -5.18 13.22
N MET A 90 17.19 -4.10 13.06
CA MET A 90 16.71 -2.77 12.67
C MET A 90 16.95 -2.56 11.18
N ILE A 91 16.08 -1.82 10.51
CA ILE A 91 16.18 -1.61 9.05
C ILE A 91 17.32 -0.67 8.64
N GLY A 92 17.70 0.26 9.51
CA GLY A 92 18.69 1.29 9.21
C GLY A 92 20.13 0.82 9.40
N LYS A 93 21.04 1.59 8.81
CA LYS A 93 22.49 1.42 9.00
C LYS A 93 22.88 1.70 10.45
N LEU A 94 23.72 0.85 11.02
CA LEU A 94 24.29 0.99 12.37
C LEU A 94 25.82 0.82 12.29
N ASP A 95 26.57 1.87 12.52
CA ASP A 95 28.05 1.87 12.50
C ASP A 95 28.65 1.03 11.36
N ASN A 96 29.13 -0.17 11.66
CA ASN A 96 29.74 -1.11 10.70
C ASN A 96 28.76 -2.18 10.19
N ILE A 97 27.46 -2.05 10.49
CA ILE A 97 26.42 -2.98 10.02
C ILE A 97 25.71 -2.34 8.82
N GLU A 98 25.73 -3.04 7.68
CA GLU A 98 25.03 -2.57 6.48
C GLU A 98 23.52 -2.46 6.73
N PRO A 99 22.86 -1.50 6.06
CA PRO A 99 21.42 -1.31 6.15
C PRO A 99 20.69 -2.56 5.66
N ARG A 100 19.53 -2.81 6.23
CA ARG A 100 18.65 -3.89 5.79
C ARG A 100 17.90 -3.51 4.53
N VAL A 101 17.54 -4.51 3.75
CA VAL A 101 16.85 -4.32 2.48
C VAL A 101 15.34 -4.27 2.71
N VAL A 102 14.74 -3.15 2.31
CA VAL A 102 13.29 -2.94 2.27
C VAL A 102 12.84 -2.89 0.83
N THR A 103 12.08 -3.89 0.38
CA THR A 103 11.51 -3.92 -0.96
C THR A 103 10.10 -3.34 -0.96
N VAL A 104 9.86 -2.36 -1.84
CA VAL A 104 8.55 -1.73 -2.06
C VAL A 104 8.04 -2.08 -3.45
N ILE A 105 6.92 -2.80 -3.52
CA ILE A 105 6.29 -3.21 -4.78
C ILE A 105 5.08 -2.31 -5.03
N GLY A 106 5.21 -1.43 -6.02
CA GLY A 106 4.24 -0.41 -6.39
C GLY A 106 4.73 1.01 -6.06
N ALA A 107 4.89 1.84 -7.10
CA ALA A 107 5.32 3.24 -7.03
C ALA A 107 4.13 4.21 -7.06
N GLY A 108 3.07 3.89 -6.31
CA GLY A 108 1.91 4.76 -6.07
C GLY A 108 2.13 5.66 -4.85
N VAL A 109 1.08 6.36 -4.39
CA VAL A 109 1.17 7.27 -3.23
C VAL A 109 1.67 6.53 -1.98
N ALA A 110 1.08 5.39 -1.63
CA ALA A 110 1.51 4.61 -0.48
C ALA A 110 2.96 4.11 -0.62
N GLY A 111 3.32 3.57 -1.81
CA GLY A 111 4.68 3.11 -2.08
C GLY A 111 5.71 4.23 -1.95
N THR A 112 5.44 5.40 -2.54
CA THR A 112 6.32 6.58 -2.41
C THR A 112 6.55 6.98 -0.95
N GLN A 113 5.50 6.94 -0.13
CA GLN A 113 5.63 7.25 1.31
C GLN A 113 6.38 6.16 2.09
N SER A 114 6.23 4.90 1.71
CA SER A 114 7.04 3.81 2.27
C SER A 114 8.52 3.96 1.92
N ILE A 115 8.82 4.32 0.66
CA ILE A 115 10.19 4.60 0.19
C ILE A 115 10.81 5.73 1.01
N SER A 116 10.14 6.89 1.08
CA SER A 116 10.60 8.04 1.86
C SER A 116 10.88 7.65 3.30
N LYS A 117 9.94 6.96 3.96
CA LYS A 117 10.09 6.57 5.36
C LYS A 117 11.19 5.54 5.60
N ALA A 118 11.42 4.62 4.66
CA ALA A 118 12.52 3.66 4.74
C ALA A 118 13.88 4.34 4.59
N LEU A 119 14.01 5.28 3.63
CA LEU A 119 15.22 6.09 3.44
C LEU A 119 15.51 6.98 4.65
N ASP A 120 14.48 7.61 5.25
CA ASP A 120 14.62 8.39 6.49
C ASP A 120 15.19 7.57 7.65
N ASN A 121 14.94 6.25 7.65
CA ASN A 121 15.52 5.31 8.61
C ASN A 121 16.87 4.73 8.15
N ASN A 122 17.47 5.25 7.08
CA ASN A 122 18.73 4.78 6.50
C ASN A 122 18.70 3.29 6.09
N ALA A 123 17.56 2.78 5.61
CA ALA A 123 17.46 1.46 5.00
C ALA A 123 17.99 1.47 3.55
N PHE A 124 18.34 0.30 3.01
CA PHE A 124 18.51 0.15 1.56
C PHE A 124 17.16 -0.21 0.94
N VAL A 125 16.73 0.54 -0.08
CA VAL A 125 15.39 0.39 -0.66
C VAL A 125 15.45 -0.19 -2.06
N LYS A 126 14.69 -1.24 -2.36
CA LYS A 126 14.42 -1.73 -3.70
C LYS A 126 12.99 -1.36 -4.09
N VAL A 127 12.83 -0.62 -5.19
CA VAL A 127 11.54 -0.15 -5.68
C VAL A 127 11.17 -0.87 -6.96
N LEU A 128 10.00 -1.51 -6.98
CA LEU A 128 9.49 -2.20 -8.16
C LEU A 128 8.16 -1.58 -8.63
N ASP A 129 8.07 -1.23 -9.91
CA ASP A 129 6.80 -0.87 -10.57
C ASP A 129 6.84 -1.36 -12.04
N THR A 130 5.67 -1.64 -12.61
CA THR A 130 5.53 -2.04 -14.01
C THR A 130 5.70 -0.87 -14.98
N LYS A 131 5.64 0.38 -14.52
CA LYS A 131 5.74 1.61 -15.32
C LYS A 131 7.10 2.27 -15.14
N LYS A 132 7.95 2.20 -16.16
CA LYS A 132 9.27 2.83 -16.17
C LYS A 132 9.21 4.34 -15.87
N SER A 133 8.17 5.03 -16.35
CA SER A 133 8.00 6.47 -16.11
C SER A 133 7.81 6.81 -14.62
N LYS A 134 7.18 5.94 -13.84
CA LYS A 134 7.06 6.13 -12.39
C LYS A 134 8.40 5.94 -11.69
N LEU A 135 9.18 4.94 -12.08
CA LEU A 135 10.52 4.70 -11.55
C LEU A 135 11.42 5.89 -11.83
N GLN A 136 11.42 6.42 -13.05
CA GLN A 136 12.19 7.62 -13.43
C GLN A 136 11.78 8.86 -12.62
N LYS A 137 10.49 9.04 -12.34
CA LYS A 137 10.00 10.12 -11.47
C LYS A 137 10.56 9.98 -10.05
N LEU A 138 10.50 8.78 -9.48
CA LEU A 138 11.04 8.52 -8.15
C LEU A 138 12.57 8.68 -8.10
N GLU A 139 13.29 8.27 -9.15
CA GLU A 139 14.73 8.46 -9.26
C GLU A 139 15.10 9.95 -9.27
N SER A 140 14.29 10.79 -9.96
CA SER A 140 14.46 12.23 -9.95
C SER A 140 14.17 12.86 -8.58
N GLU A 141 13.29 12.24 -7.76
CA GLU A 141 12.89 12.74 -6.45
C GLU A 141 13.84 12.30 -5.33
N PHE A 142 14.24 11.01 -5.32
CA PHE A 142 15.04 10.41 -4.23
C PHE A 142 16.52 10.19 -4.59
N GLY A 143 16.91 10.37 -5.85
CA GLY A 143 18.28 10.11 -6.30
C GLY A 143 18.58 8.60 -6.36
N SER A 144 19.88 8.26 -6.22
CA SER A 144 20.37 6.87 -6.31
C SER A 144 21.11 6.39 -5.06
N ASN A 145 21.09 7.16 -3.98
CA ASN A 145 21.77 6.79 -2.74
C ASN A 145 20.89 5.88 -1.88
N ASN A 146 21.35 4.67 -1.58
CA ASN A 146 20.63 3.66 -0.82
C ASN A 146 19.29 3.22 -1.44
N ILE A 147 19.12 3.37 -2.76
CA ILE A 147 17.89 3.00 -3.47
C ILE A 147 18.18 2.42 -4.85
N GLU A 148 17.45 1.39 -5.23
CA GLU A 148 17.50 0.73 -6.53
C GLU A 148 16.11 0.72 -7.17
N TYR A 149 16.03 1.07 -8.47
CA TYR A 149 14.78 1.14 -9.24
C TYR A 149 14.71 -0.01 -10.23
N ILE A 150 13.73 -0.88 -10.07
CA ILE A 150 13.64 -2.15 -10.79
C ILE A 150 12.31 -2.22 -11.56
N LEU A 151 12.36 -2.56 -12.85
CA LEU A 151 11.16 -2.85 -13.60
C LEU A 151 10.55 -4.17 -13.10
N SER A 152 9.27 -4.11 -12.70
CA SER A 152 8.58 -5.24 -12.08
C SER A 152 8.23 -6.33 -13.09
N THR A 153 8.82 -7.51 -12.92
CA THR A 153 8.49 -8.77 -13.56
C THR A 153 8.40 -9.85 -12.48
N SER A 154 7.89 -11.04 -12.77
CA SER A 154 7.88 -12.14 -11.80
C SER A 154 9.29 -12.46 -11.28
N ASP A 155 10.29 -12.48 -12.17
CA ASP A 155 11.66 -12.82 -11.81
C ASP A 155 12.32 -11.73 -10.99
N SER A 156 12.10 -10.44 -11.32
CA SER A 156 12.66 -9.34 -10.56
C SER A 156 12.00 -9.20 -9.17
N VAL A 157 10.71 -9.49 -9.05
CA VAL A 157 10.01 -9.56 -7.76
C VAL A 157 10.60 -10.68 -6.90
N GLN A 158 10.77 -11.88 -7.44
CA GLN A 158 11.37 -13.00 -6.71
C GLN A 158 12.79 -12.68 -6.25
N SER A 159 13.63 -12.12 -7.16
CA SER A 159 15.01 -11.73 -6.83
C SER A 159 15.05 -10.69 -5.71
N ALA A 160 14.22 -9.65 -5.78
CA ALA A 160 14.17 -8.64 -4.75
C ALA A 160 13.72 -9.20 -3.40
N ILE A 161 12.71 -10.10 -3.40
CA ILE A 161 12.21 -10.75 -2.17
C ILE A 161 13.31 -11.59 -1.50
N ASN A 162 14.10 -12.33 -2.28
CA ASN A 162 15.18 -13.18 -1.75
C ASN A 162 16.21 -12.40 -0.92
N GLU A 163 16.44 -11.14 -1.26
CA GLU A 163 17.40 -10.26 -0.60
C GLU A 163 16.79 -9.39 0.50
N SER A 164 15.45 -9.45 0.67
CA SER A 164 14.71 -8.52 1.53
C SER A 164 14.59 -8.99 2.96
N ASP A 165 14.77 -8.07 3.90
CA ASP A 165 14.36 -8.24 5.31
C ASP A 165 12.89 -7.80 5.52
N MET A 166 12.39 -6.89 4.66
CA MET A 166 11.00 -6.40 4.68
C MET A 166 10.47 -6.20 3.27
N VAL A 167 9.23 -6.62 3.03
CA VAL A 167 8.54 -6.41 1.75
C VAL A 167 7.23 -5.66 2.00
N ILE A 168 7.03 -4.54 1.29
CA ILE A 168 5.82 -3.72 1.32
C ILE A 168 5.11 -3.86 -0.03
N GLY A 169 3.90 -4.45 -0.02
CA GLY A 169 3.01 -4.48 -1.17
C GLY A 169 2.11 -3.25 -1.19
N SER A 170 2.24 -2.39 -2.20
CA SER A 170 1.47 -1.15 -2.33
C SER A 170 0.81 -1.01 -3.71
N VAL A 171 0.52 -2.14 -4.36
CA VAL A 171 -0.18 -2.16 -5.66
C VAL A 171 -1.66 -1.92 -5.43
N TYR A 172 -2.21 -0.94 -6.13
CA TYR A 172 -3.62 -0.60 -6.11
C TYR A 172 -4.19 -0.52 -7.52
N VAL A 173 -5.40 -1.07 -7.72
CA VAL A 173 -6.16 -0.97 -8.97
C VAL A 173 -7.53 -0.42 -8.64
N VAL A 174 -7.88 0.73 -9.25
CA VAL A 174 -9.16 1.43 -8.98
C VAL A 174 -10.35 0.50 -9.24
N GLY A 175 -11.22 0.35 -8.24
CA GLY A 175 -12.46 -0.43 -8.34
C GLY A 175 -12.27 -1.93 -8.58
N LYS A 176 -11.06 -2.46 -8.37
CA LYS A 176 -10.77 -3.90 -8.54
C LYS A 176 -9.95 -4.43 -7.36
N GLU A 177 -9.99 -5.75 -7.19
CA GLU A 177 -9.07 -6.43 -6.29
C GLU A 177 -7.62 -6.25 -6.76
N ALA A 178 -6.71 -5.99 -5.82
CA ALA A 178 -5.29 -5.85 -6.12
C ALA A 178 -4.73 -7.20 -6.64
N PRO A 179 -3.90 -7.19 -7.70
CA PRO A 179 -3.28 -8.41 -8.19
C PRO A 179 -2.35 -9.01 -7.13
N LYS A 180 -2.33 -10.32 -7.01
CA LYS A 180 -1.37 -11.05 -6.17
C LYS A 180 0.00 -11.03 -6.86
N VAL A 181 0.88 -10.14 -6.41
CA VAL A 181 2.26 -10.01 -6.94
C VAL A 181 3.30 -10.76 -6.11
N VAL A 182 2.96 -11.11 -4.86
CA VAL A 182 3.80 -11.90 -3.96
C VAL A 182 3.05 -13.19 -3.60
N PHE A 183 3.65 -14.33 -3.85
CA PHE A 183 3.11 -15.64 -3.55
C PHE A 183 3.78 -16.24 -2.31
N LYS A 184 3.04 -17.10 -1.58
CA LYS A 184 3.51 -17.72 -0.33
C LYS A 184 4.85 -18.43 -0.47
N ASP A 185 5.10 -19.06 -1.62
CA ASP A 185 6.35 -19.78 -1.85
C ASP A 185 7.55 -18.84 -2.01
N MET A 186 7.34 -17.62 -2.52
CA MET A 186 8.40 -16.60 -2.61
C MET A 186 8.90 -16.17 -1.22
N LEU A 187 8.04 -16.21 -0.20
CA LEU A 187 8.40 -15.80 1.16
C LEU A 187 9.33 -16.81 1.87
N LYS A 188 9.40 -18.06 1.38
CA LYS A 188 10.29 -19.09 1.95
C LYS A 188 11.76 -18.81 1.70
N SER A 189 12.06 -18.00 0.70
CA SER A 189 13.41 -17.62 0.28
C SER A 189 13.85 -16.24 0.76
N MET A 190 13.02 -15.55 1.54
CA MET A 190 13.40 -14.28 2.17
C MET A 190 14.59 -14.47 3.12
N SER A 191 15.46 -13.45 3.16
CA SER A 191 16.66 -13.38 4.02
C SER A 191 16.35 -13.50 5.50
#